data_3d32a94df039379024ead314217f8f9c
#
_entry.id   3d32a94df039379024ead314217f8f9c
#
_cell.length_a   1.000
_cell.length_b   1.000
_cell.length_c   1.000
_cell.angle_alpha   90.00
_cell.angle_beta   90.00
_cell.angle_gamma   90.00
#
_symmetry.space_group_name_H-M   'P 1'
#
loop_
_entity.id
_entity.type
_entity.pdbx_description
1 polymer ?
#
loop_
_entity_poly.entity_id
_entity_poly.type
_entity_poly.pdbx_seq_one_letter_code
_entity_poly.pdbx_strand_id
1 'polypeptide(L)'
;VNKYMDLYKEHPNQLAYKAKAEKYAKIISKTIILSGAESASFGQNAYFYDAAEGILTATILLVAEFCEPQKRHIVSVFKIIQELLAPSEKRNKNQFQELMALLPNDHKAKWFAGAALNASDQSMASVMSTALSRLNAFLDSELEQILCFDTEIDAEKFCSEKSAIFIIMPEEAPTTFFMISLIIQQLYREILAVADEEGGKLKNRCIFFCDEFGTLPKIQDAEMIFSASRSRRLQIVPIIQSFSQLDKNYGKEGEEIIVDNTQLTIFGGFA
;
A
#
# COMPACT_ATOMS: atom_id res chain seq x y z
N VAL A 1 4.94 7.77 -2.83
CA VAL A 1 5.90 7.55 -3.93
C VAL A 1 6.15 8.86 -4.65
N ASN A 2 5.11 9.53 -5.17
CA ASN A 2 5.22 10.76 -5.99
C ASN A 2 6.03 11.86 -5.29
N LYS A 3 5.68 12.23 -4.04
CA LYS A 3 6.42 13.24 -3.23
C LYS A 3 7.94 12.99 -3.25
N TYR A 4 8.36 11.76 -2.96
CA TYR A 4 9.78 11.44 -2.89
C TYR A 4 10.45 11.35 -4.26
N MET A 5 9.71 10.99 -5.30
CA MET A 5 10.21 11.01 -6.67
C MET A 5 10.42 12.46 -7.15
N ASP A 6 9.52 13.38 -6.81
CA ASP A 6 9.67 14.80 -7.14
C ASP A 6 10.83 15.43 -6.38
N LEU A 7 10.96 15.17 -5.07
CA LEU A 7 12.12 15.60 -4.27
C LEU A 7 13.45 15.06 -4.84
N TYR A 8 13.46 13.83 -5.36
CA TYR A 8 14.64 13.30 -6.01
C TYR A 8 14.96 14.01 -7.33
N LYS A 9 13.94 14.38 -8.13
CA LYS A 9 14.14 15.16 -9.37
C LYS A 9 14.69 16.56 -9.08
N GLU A 10 14.23 17.19 -8.00
CA GLU A 10 14.73 18.49 -7.56
C GLU A 10 16.14 18.38 -6.96
N HIS A 11 16.46 17.29 -6.29
CA HIS A 11 17.74 17.04 -5.59
C HIS A 11 18.36 15.71 -6.00
N PRO A 12 18.88 15.54 -7.24
CA PRO A 12 19.36 14.26 -7.77
C PRO A 12 20.55 13.66 -6.98
N ASN A 13 21.28 14.47 -6.25
CA ASN A 13 22.41 14.03 -5.41
C ASN A 13 21.94 13.39 -4.08
N GLN A 14 20.67 13.52 -3.72
CA GLN A 14 20.11 12.94 -2.49
C GLN A 14 19.42 11.62 -2.79
N LEU A 15 20.20 10.56 -2.93
CA LEU A 15 19.70 9.20 -3.21
C LEU A 15 18.70 8.68 -2.18
N ALA A 16 18.67 9.27 -0.97
CA ALA A 16 17.71 8.91 0.08
C ALA A 16 16.26 9.11 -0.36
N TYR A 17 15.96 10.14 -1.15
CA TYR A 17 14.61 10.35 -1.68
C TYR A 17 14.21 9.25 -2.65
N LYS A 18 15.11 8.88 -3.58
CA LYS A 18 14.85 7.77 -4.50
C LYS A 18 14.63 6.45 -3.75
N ALA A 19 15.46 6.16 -2.76
CA ALA A 19 15.32 4.97 -1.93
C ALA A 19 13.98 4.94 -1.16
N LYS A 20 13.52 6.09 -0.64
CA LYS A 20 12.19 6.21 -0.03
C LYS A 20 11.07 5.95 -1.05
N ALA A 21 11.14 6.51 -2.26
CA ALA A 21 10.15 6.25 -3.32
C ALA A 21 10.07 4.77 -3.67
N GLU A 22 11.21 4.10 -3.88
CA GLU A 22 11.33 2.67 -4.16
C GLU A 22 10.74 1.82 -3.01
N LYS A 23 11.07 2.16 -1.76
CA LYS A 23 10.54 1.49 -0.57
C LYS A 23 9.01 1.59 -0.51
N TYR A 24 8.44 2.77 -0.70
CA TYR A 24 6.98 2.95 -0.66
C TYR A 24 6.28 2.28 -1.84
N ALA A 25 6.85 2.30 -3.04
CA ALA A 25 6.31 1.57 -4.17
C ALA A 25 6.21 0.07 -3.87
N LYS A 26 7.28 -0.53 -3.33
CA LYS A 26 7.29 -1.94 -2.93
C LYS A 26 6.27 -2.25 -1.83
N ILE A 27 6.14 -1.39 -0.82
CA ILE A 27 5.19 -1.57 0.27
C ILE A 27 3.75 -1.55 -0.26
N ILE A 28 3.41 -0.58 -1.11
CA ILE A 28 2.09 -0.46 -1.71
C ILE A 28 1.78 -1.70 -2.56
N SER A 29 2.71 -2.10 -3.43
CA SER A 29 2.56 -3.28 -4.27
C SER A 29 2.32 -4.54 -3.46
N LYS A 30 3.13 -4.77 -2.43
CA LYS A 30 2.97 -5.91 -1.52
C LYS A 30 1.60 -5.91 -0.84
N THR A 31 1.17 -4.75 -0.33
CA THR A 31 -0.14 -4.64 0.34
C THR A 31 -1.29 -4.92 -0.62
N ILE A 32 -1.22 -4.41 -1.86
CA ILE A 32 -2.23 -4.68 -2.89
C ILE A 32 -2.27 -6.17 -3.28
N ILE A 33 -1.11 -6.77 -3.51
CA ILE A 33 -1.03 -8.19 -3.90
C ILE A 33 -1.54 -9.11 -2.79
N LEU A 34 -1.26 -8.78 -1.53
CA LEU A 34 -1.70 -9.56 -0.38
C LEU A 34 -3.15 -9.26 0.04
N SER A 35 -3.75 -8.16 -0.42
CA SER A 35 -5.13 -7.83 -0.08
C SER A 35 -6.09 -8.92 -0.58
N GLY A 36 -6.95 -9.42 0.30
CA GLY A 36 -7.94 -10.43 -0.03
C GLY A 36 -7.40 -11.85 -0.25
N ALA A 37 -6.16 -12.13 0.13
CA ALA A 37 -5.59 -13.47 0.11
C ALA A 37 -5.19 -13.90 1.53
N GLU A 38 -5.63 -15.08 1.94
CA GLU A 38 -5.07 -15.74 3.12
C GLU A 38 -3.61 -16.09 2.80
N SER A 39 -2.68 -15.50 3.55
CA SER A 39 -1.23 -15.65 3.32
C SER A 39 -0.74 -17.11 3.36
N ALA A 40 -1.49 -18.00 3.98
CA ALA A 40 -1.21 -19.45 4.03
C ALA A 40 -1.54 -20.18 2.71
N SER A 41 -2.21 -19.55 1.74
CA SER A 41 -2.77 -20.24 0.56
C SER A 41 -1.94 -20.13 -0.72
N PHE A 42 -0.81 -19.42 -0.73
CA PHE A 42 -0.07 -19.22 -1.99
C PHE A 42 0.58 -20.49 -2.54
N GLY A 43 1.00 -21.43 -1.69
CA GLY A 43 1.51 -22.75 -2.09
C GLY A 43 2.36 -22.71 -3.36
N GLN A 44 2.00 -23.52 -4.35
CA GLN A 44 2.68 -23.59 -5.65
C GLN A 44 2.52 -22.31 -6.51
N ASN A 45 1.61 -21.42 -6.16
CA ASN A 45 1.35 -20.16 -6.89
C ASN A 45 2.17 -18.96 -6.36
N ALA A 46 2.99 -19.13 -5.33
CA ALA A 46 3.77 -18.05 -4.73
C ALA A 46 4.58 -17.26 -5.76
N TYR A 47 5.18 -17.94 -6.73
CA TYR A 47 5.92 -17.30 -7.82
C TYR A 47 5.11 -16.25 -8.58
N PHE A 48 3.84 -16.53 -8.90
CA PHE A 48 2.99 -15.59 -9.66
C PHE A 48 2.68 -14.33 -8.85
N TYR A 49 2.50 -14.46 -7.55
CA TYR A 49 2.26 -13.32 -6.65
C TYR A 49 3.52 -12.48 -6.46
N ASP A 50 4.68 -13.11 -6.25
CA ASP A 50 5.95 -12.39 -6.11
C ASP A 50 6.33 -11.67 -7.41
N ALA A 51 6.14 -12.30 -8.55
CA ALA A 51 6.40 -11.69 -9.85
C ALA A 51 5.39 -10.56 -10.16
N ALA A 52 4.11 -10.70 -9.77
CA ALA A 52 3.10 -9.66 -9.89
C ALA A 52 3.41 -8.46 -8.98
N GLU A 53 3.89 -8.68 -7.73
CA GLU A 53 4.40 -7.62 -6.86
C GLU A 53 5.53 -6.85 -7.56
N GLY A 54 6.45 -7.56 -8.20
CA GLY A 54 7.57 -6.97 -8.94
C GLY A 54 7.11 -6.09 -10.11
N ILE A 55 6.18 -6.58 -10.94
CA ILE A 55 5.60 -5.78 -12.04
C ILE A 55 4.88 -4.56 -11.51
N LEU A 56 4.06 -4.72 -10.49
CA LEU A 56 3.30 -3.63 -9.88
C LEU A 56 4.24 -2.56 -9.31
N THR A 57 5.28 -2.98 -8.59
CA THR A 57 6.31 -2.06 -8.07
C THR A 57 7.01 -1.30 -9.20
N ALA A 58 7.42 -2.01 -10.24
CA ALA A 58 8.06 -1.40 -11.40
C ALA A 58 7.15 -0.37 -12.08
N THR A 59 5.88 -0.72 -12.31
CA THR A 59 4.92 0.17 -12.98
C THR A 59 4.57 1.39 -12.13
N ILE A 60 4.42 1.24 -10.80
CA ILE A 60 4.22 2.38 -9.88
C ILE A 60 5.42 3.35 -9.97
N LEU A 61 6.64 2.85 -10.00
CA LEU A 61 7.83 3.69 -10.15
C LEU A 61 7.85 4.41 -11.50
N LEU A 62 7.53 3.72 -12.59
CA LEU A 62 7.47 4.32 -13.93
C LEU A 62 6.41 5.43 -14.01
N VAL A 63 5.23 5.19 -13.46
CA VAL A 63 4.16 6.21 -13.38
C VAL A 63 4.63 7.42 -12.57
N ALA A 64 5.26 7.22 -11.43
CA ALA A 64 5.75 8.33 -10.59
C ALA A 64 6.90 9.10 -11.25
N GLU A 65 7.74 8.43 -12.04
CA GLU A 65 8.92 9.04 -12.65
C GLU A 65 8.62 9.74 -13.98
N PHE A 66 7.80 9.13 -14.83
CA PHE A 66 7.65 9.57 -16.24
C PHE A 66 6.30 10.18 -16.58
N CYS A 67 5.25 9.91 -15.80
CA CYS A 67 3.94 10.49 -16.09
C CYS A 67 3.83 11.94 -15.60
N GLU A 68 2.92 12.69 -16.24
CA GLU A 68 2.51 14.01 -15.79
C GLU A 68 1.83 13.92 -14.41
N PRO A 69 1.92 14.96 -13.55
CA PRO A 69 1.37 14.92 -12.19
C PRO A 69 -0.07 14.41 -12.11
N GLN A 70 -0.97 14.90 -12.97
CA GLN A 70 -2.39 14.49 -12.97
C GLN A 70 -2.63 13.03 -13.38
N LYS A 71 -1.62 12.35 -13.91
CA LYS A 71 -1.68 10.94 -14.32
C LYS A 71 -0.95 10.00 -13.36
N ARG A 72 -0.42 10.50 -12.24
CA ARG A 72 0.36 9.71 -11.29
C ARG A 72 -0.51 9.08 -10.21
N HIS A 73 -1.42 8.19 -10.60
CA HIS A 73 -2.34 7.50 -9.71
C HIS A 73 -2.49 6.01 -10.08
N ILE A 74 -3.11 5.24 -9.19
CA ILE A 74 -3.19 3.78 -9.32
C ILE A 74 -3.97 3.32 -10.56
N VAL A 75 -4.94 4.09 -11.01
CA VAL A 75 -5.70 3.78 -12.24
C VAL A 75 -4.80 3.85 -13.47
N SER A 76 -3.84 4.79 -13.51
CA SER A 76 -2.82 4.82 -14.57
C SER A 76 -1.91 3.60 -14.55
N VAL A 77 -1.57 3.11 -13.36
CA VAL A 77 -0.81 1.85 -13.21
C VAL A 77 -1.60 0.69 -13.79
N PHE A 78 -2.90 0.58 -13.48
CA PHE A 78 -3.78 -0.43 -14.05
C PHE A 78 -3.81 -0.37 -15.59
N LYS A 79 -4.06 0.82 -16.15
CA LYS A 79 -4.13 1.02 -17.61
C LYS A 79 -2.83 0.61 -18.30
N ILE A 80 -1.68 0.98 -17.74
CA ILE A 80 -0.38 0.61 -18.30
C ILE A 80 -0.21 -0.92 -18.27
N ILE A 81 -0.49 -1.59 -17.16
CA ILE A 81 -0.35 -3.05 -17.08
C ILE A 81 -1.32 -3.73 -18.08
N GLN A 82 -2.53 -3.24 -18.24
CA GLN A 82 -3.50 -3.75 -19.19
C GLN A 82 -3.03 -3.58 -20.64
N GLU A 83 -2.50 -2.42 -21.00
CA GLU A 83 -1.96 -2.14 -22.32
C GLU A 83 -0.72 -3.01 -22.63
N LEU A 84 0.12 -3.25 -21.64
CA LEU A 84 1.34 -4.06 -21.78
C LEU A 84 1.05 -5.56 -22.00
N LEU A 85 -0.20 -6.02 -21.76
CA LEU A 85 -0.66 -7.36 -22.15
C LEU A 85 -0.88 -7.50 -23.66
N ALA A 86 -1.06 -6.41 -24.40
CA ALA A 86 -1.27 -6.49 -25.83
C ALA A 86 -0.02 -7.05 -26.53
N PRO A 87 -0.19 -7.85 -27.60
CA PRO A 87 0.93 -8.34 -28.38
C PRO A 87 1.77 -7.20 -28.95
N SER A 88 3.09 -7.36 -28.93
CA SER A 88 3.98 -6.42 -29.62
C SER A 88 3.97 -6.66 -31.12
N GLU A 89 4.19 -5.60 -31.92
CA GLU A 89 4.41 -5.71 -33.36
C GLU A 89 5.74 -6.42 -33.70
N LYS A 90 6.68 -6.44 -32.73
CA LYS A 90 7.97 -7.12 -32.90
C LYS A 90 7.86 -8.61 -32.56
N ARG A 91 8.34 -9.45 -33.46
CA ARG A 91 8.39 -10.90 -33.24
C ARG A 91 9.10 -11.26 -31.94
N ASN A 92 8.47 -12.13 -31.14
CA ASN A 92 8.99 -12.70 -29.90
C ASN A 92 9.22 -11.70 -28.75
N LYS A 93 8.51 -10.57 -28.73
CA LYS A 93 8.52 -9.65 -27.58
C LYS A 93 7.10 -9.22 -27.26
N ASN A 94 6.83 -8.99 -25.99
CA ASN A 94 5.62 -8.30 -25.53
C ASN A 94 5.92 -6.81 -25.29
N GLN A 95 4.87 -6.00 -25.22
CA GLN A 95 5.02 -4.55 -25.02
C GLN A 95 5.74 -4.21 -23.72
N PHE A 96 5.56 -5.02 -22.68
CA PHE A 96 6.27 -4.82 -21.40
C PHE A 96 7.78 -4.97 -21.57
N GLN A 97 8.24 -6.00 -22.27
CA GLN A 97 9.67 -6.19 -22.56
C GLN A 97 10.25 -5.05 -23.40
N GLU A 98 9.46 -4.52 -24.35
CA GLU A 98 9.87 -3.36 -25.15
C GLU A 98 9.99 -2.11 -24.30
N LEU A 99 8.99 -1.82 -23.45
CA LEU A 99 9.04 -0.69 -22.52
C LEU A 99 10.27 -0.78 -21.62
N MET A 100 10.51 -1.95 -21.02
CA MET A 100 11.67 -2.16 -20.16
C MET A 100 13.00 -2.04 -20.90
N ALA A 101 13.06 -2.37 -22.20
CA ALA A 101 14.27 -2.23 -23.00
C ALA A 101 14.66 -0.76 -23.24
N LEU A 102 13.73 0.18 -23.15
CA LEU A 102 14.00 1.62 -23.28
C LEU A 102 14.71 2.20 -22.06
N LEU A 103 14.63 1.54 -20.91
CA LEU A 103 15.23 2.01 -19.67
C LEU A 103 16.73 1.66 -19.60
N PRO A 104 17.54 2.44 -18.88
CA PRO A 104 18.93 2.08 -18.54
C PRO A 104 19.00 0.72 -17.83
N ASN A 105 20.14 0.02 -17.98
CA ASN A 105 20.29 -1.32 -17.41
C ASN A 105 20.27 -1.35 -15.88
N ASP A 106 20.68 -0.27 -15.24
CA ASP A 106 20.70 -0.07 -13.79
C ASP A 106 19.38 0.50 -13.24
N HIS A 107 18.37 0.69 -14.10
CA HIS A 107 17.09 1.23 -13.67
C HIS A 107 16.35 0.25 -12.76
N LYS A 108 15.92 0.72 -11.57
CA LYS A 108 15.31 -0.13 -10.55
C LYS A 108 14.01 -0.82 -10.98
N ALA A 109 13.22 -0.20 -11.85
CA ALA A 109 12.02 -0.84 -12.41
C ALA A 109 12.35 -2.15 -13.14
N LYS A 110 13.49 -2.22 -13.88
CA LYS A 110 13.95 -3.47 -14.50
C LYS A 110 14.26 -4.55 -13.46
N TRP A 111 14.88 -4.15 -12.36
CA TRP A 111 15.26 -5.10 -11.31
C TRP A 111 14.05 -5.65 -10.58
N PHE A 112 13.07 -4.80 -10.24
CA PHE A 112 11.82 -5.25 -9.65
C PHE A 112 11.04 -6.17 -10.59
N ALA A 113 10.98 -5.84 -11.87
CA ALA A 113 10.31 -6.66 -12.88
C ALA A 113 11.09 -7.91 -13.31
N GLY A 114 12.30 -8.12 -12.80
CA GLY A 114 13.25 -9.13 -13.31
C GLY A 114 12.68 -10.56 -13.35
N ALA A 115 11.93 -10.97 -12.33
CA ALA A 115 11.30 -12.29 -12.30
C ALA A 115 10.31 -12.49 -13.46
N ALA A 116 9.50 -11.48 -13.75
CA ALA A 116 8.53 -11.49 -14.83
C ALA A 116 9.21 -11.36 -16.21
N LEU A 117 10.24 -10.51 -16.34
CA LEU A 117 10.97 -10.31 -17.60
C LEU A 117 11.66 -11.58 -18.12
N ASN A 118 12.04 -12.46 -17.20
CA ASN A 118 12.71 -13.73 -17.51
C ASN A 118 11.73 -14.92 -17.63
N ALA A 119 10.43 -14.68 -17.47
CA ALA A 119 9.42 -15.70 -17.59
C ALA A 119 9.09 -16.02 -19.06
N SER A 120 8.53 -17.23 -19.31
CA SER A 120 7.92 -17.54 -20.60
C SER A 120 6.69 -16.63 -20.86
N ASP A 121 6.31 -16.45 -22.11
CA ASP A 121 5.14 -15.61 -22.47
C ASP A 121 3.87 -16.04 -21.74
N GLN A 122 3.64 -17.35 -21.61
CA GLN A 122 2.51 -17.88 -20.87
C GLN A 122 2.57 -17.55 -19.38
N SER A 123 3.74 -17.68 -18.76
CA SER A 123 3.94 -17.32 -17.35
C SER A 123 3.81 -15.82 -17.16
N MET A 124 4.31 -15.00 -18.08
CA MET A 124 4.16 -13.55 -18.05
C MET A 124 2.69 -13.13 -18.09
N ALA A 125 1.90 -13.72 -19.01
CA ALA A 125 0.46 -13.46 -19.08
C ALA A 125 -0.25 -13.78 -17.76
N SER A 126 0.11 -14.89 -17.11
CA SER A 126 -0.43 -15.29 -15.81
C SER A 126 -0.03 -14.31 -14.70
N VAL A 127 1.22 -13.84 -14.67
CA VAL A 127 1.70 -12.84 -13.71
C VAL A 127 0.94 -11.51 -13.88
N MET A 128 0.81 -11.03 -15.11
CA MET A 128 0.08 -9.78 -15.40
C MET A 128 -1.41 -9.91 -15.07
N SER A 129 -2.02 -11.04 -15.40
CA SER A 129 -3.42 -11.32 -15.03
C SER A 129 -3.61 -11.33 -13.51
N THR A 130 -2.64 -11.86 -12.76
CA THR A 130 -2.65 -11.80 -11.29
C THR A 130 -2.59 -10.35 -10.79
N ALA A 131 -1.70 -9.53 -11.33
CA ALA A 131 -1.60 -8.11 -10.97
C ALA A 131 -2.90 -7.35 -11.28
N LEU A 132 -3.47 -7.54 -12.47
CA LEU A 132 -4.73 -6.90 -12.87
C LEU A 132 -5.90 -7.32 -12.00
N SER A 133 -6.00 -8.61 -11.65
CA SER A 133 -7.04 -9.12 -10.76
C SER A 133 -7.03 -8.41 -9.40
N ARG A 134 -5.84 -8.09 -8.87
CA ARG A 134 -5.72 -7.34 -7.61
C ARG A 134 -6.02 -5.86 -7.79
N LEU A 135 -5.71 -5.29 -8.93
CA LEU A 135 -5.98 -3.89 -9.24
C LEU A 135 -7.46 -3.62 -9.60
N ASN A 136 -8.23 -4.63 -9.97
CA ASN A 136 -9.66 -4.47 -10.28
C ASN A 136 -10.45 -3.84 -9.13
N ALA A 137 -10.03 -4.07 -7.88
CA ALA A 137 -10.68 -3.45 -6.73
C ALA A 137 -10.59 -1.91 -6.70
N PHE A 138 -9.68 -1.32 -7.47
CA PHE A 138 -9.52 0.14 -7.60
C PHE A 138 -10.32 0.75 -8.77
N LEU A 139 -11.00 -0.07 -9.57
CA LEU A 139 -11.80 0.36 -10.73
C LEU A 139 -13.25 0.69 -10.36
N ASP A 140 -13.48 1.06 -9.14
CA ASP A 140 -14.76 1.60 -8.69
C ASP A 140 -14.80 3.10 -8.98
N SER A 141 -15.88 3.58 -9.62
CA SER A 141 -15.97 5.00 -10.04
C SER A 141 -15.96 5.98 -8.88
N GLU A 142 -16.41 5.58 -7.69
CA GLU A 142 -16.35 6.41 -6.49
C GLU A 142 -14.92 6.46 -5.94
N LEU A 143 -14.22 5.32 -5.91
CA LEU A 143 -12.80 5.28 -5.55
C LEU A 143 -11.94 6.05 -6.54
N GLU A 144 -12.22 5.97 -7.83
CA GLU A 144 -11.48 6.73 -8.85
C GLU A 144 -11.54 8.23 -8.59
N GLN A 145 -12.69 8.78 -8.13
CA GLN A 145 -12.82 10.18 -7.78
C GLN A 145 -11.91 10.60 -6.62
N ILE A 146 -11.61 9.67 -5.71
CA ILE A 146 -10.69 9.93 -4.59
C ILE A 146 -9.24 9.73 -5.02
N LEU A 147 -8.96 8.69 -5.81
CA LEU A 147 -7.60 8.23 -6.11
C LEU A 147 -6.94 8.96 -7.29
N CYS A 148 -7.73 9.58 -8.18
CA CYS A 148 -7.21 10.27 -9.35
C CYS A 148 -6.91 11.75 -9.12
N PHE A 149 -7.19 12.27 -7.93
CA PHE A 149 -6.92 13.66 -7.57
C PHE A 149 -5.82 13.76 -6.52
N ASP A 150 -5.19 14.91 -6.43
CA ASP A 150 -4.21 15.18 -5.39
C ASP A 150 -4.86 15.18 -4.01
N THR A 151 -4.19 14.58 -3.03
CA THR A 151 -4.68 14.55 -1.66
C THR A 151 -4.25 15.81 -0.91
N GLU A 152 -5.15 16.36 -0.10
CA GLU A 152 -4.83 17.40 0.87
C GLU A 152 -4.26 16.81 2.19
N ILE A 153 -4.27 15.48 2.33
CA ILE A 153 -3.74 14.79 3.51
C ILE A 153 -2.22 14.77 3.42
N ASP A 154 -1.58 15.56 4.26
CA ASP A 154 -0.14 15.58 4.48
C ASP A 154 0.17 15.25 5.92
N ALA A 155 1.04 14.27 6.16
CA ALA A 155 1.33 13.79 7.51
C ALA A 155 2.08 14.84 8.37
N GLU A 156 2.95 15.66 7.77
CA GLU A 156 3.67 16.71 8.49
C GLU A 156 2.67 17.77 9.00
N LYS A 157 1.77 18.22 8.12
CA LYS A 157 0.71 19.16 8.47
C LYS A 157 -0.24 18.56 9.52
N PHE A 158 -0.65 17.30 9.33
CA PHE A 158 -1.52 16.58 10.26
C PHE A 158 -0.89 16.45 11.65
N CYS A 159 0.42 16.20 11.75
CA CYS A 159 1.12 16.07 13.03
C CYS A 159 1.43 17.43 13.70
N SER A 160 1.53 18.52 12.93
CA SER A 160 1.91 19.84 13.43
C SER A 160 0.71 20.72 13.82
N GLU A 161 -0.44 20.55 13.19
CA GLU A 161 -1.65 21.36 13.38
C GLU A 161 -2.75 20.59 14.12
N LYS A 162 -3.69 21.33 14.75
CA LYS A 162 -4.93 20.72 15.26
C LYS A 162 -5.85 20.43 14.09
N SER A 163 -5.95 19.18 13.72
CA SER A 163 -6.75 18.71 12.58
C SER A 163 -7.40 17.37 12.89
N ALA A 164 -8.42 17.00 12.12
CA ALA A 164 -9.05 15.70 12.16
C ALA A 164 -9.31 15.20 10.74
N ILE A 165 -9.02 13.93 10.51
CA ILE A 165 -9.31 13.23 9.26
C ILE A 165 -10.44 12.24 9.56
N PHE A 166 -11.56 12.35 8.87
CA PHE A 166 -12.67 11.42 8.96
C PHE A 166 -12.66 10.51 7.73
N ILE A 167 -12.55 9.20 7.95
CA ILE A 167 -12.65 8.19 6.91
C ILE A 167 -14.00 7.51 7.11
N ILE A 168 -14.92 7.74 6.19
CA ILE A 168 -16.27 7.19 6.24
C ILE A 168 -16.33 5.99 5.31
N MET A 169 -16.83 4.89 5.83
CA MET A 169 -16.92 3.60 5.17
C MET A 169 -18.39 3.27 4.92
N PRO A 170 -18.84 3.20 3.67
CA PRO A 170 -20.22 2.83 3.36
C PRO A 170 -20.42 1.33 3.59
N GLU A 171 -21.41 0.96 4.42
CA GLU A 171 -21.68 -0.45 4.75
C GLU A 171 -22.11 -1.28 3.53
N GLU A 172 -22.74 -0.65 2.55
CA GLU A 172 -23.20 -1.29 1.31
C GLU A 172 -22.08 -1.63 0.33
N ALA A 173 -20.87 -1.12 0.53
CA ALA A 173 -19.74 -1.32 -0.37
C ALA A 173 -18.53 -2.03 0.29
N PRO A 174 -18.69 -3.26 0.81
CA PRO A 174 -17.62 -3.96 1.53
C PRO A 174 -16.38 -4.26 0.67
N THR A 175 -16.52 -4.25 -0.65
CA THR A 175 -15.42 -4.44 -1.61
C THR A 175 -14.39 -3.31 -1.55
N THR A 176 -14.75 -2.14 -1.02
CA THR A 176 -13.86 -0.97 -0.92
C THR A 176 -13.13 -0.88 0.43
N PHE A 177 -13.50 -1.71 1.41
CA PHE A 177 -12.95 -1.66 2.77
C PHE A 177 -11.42 -1.86 2.84
N PHE A 178 -10.84 -2.59 1.89
CA PHE A 178 -9.39 -2.75 1.81
C PHE A 178 -8.65 -1.40 1.68
N MET A 179 -9.28 -0.37 1.10
CA MET A 179 -8.72 0.96 0.98
C MET A 179 -8.44 1.60 2.33
N ILE A 180 -9.30 1.36 3.32
CA ILE A 180 -9.13 1.90 4.66
C ILE A 180 -7.86 1.33 5.30
N SER A 181 -7.67 0.02 5.18
CA SER A 181 -6.45 -0.63 5.65
C SER A 181 -5.20 -0.06 4.97
N LEU A 182 -5.27 0.21 3.67
CA LEU A 182 -4.18 0.86 2.92
C LEU A 182 -3.92 2.28 3.42
N ILE A 183 -4.96 3.09 3.61
CA ILE A 183 -4.85 4.48 4.07
C ILE A 183 -4.25 4.51 5.47
N ILE A 184 -4.75 3.70 6.40
CA ILE A 184 -4.24 3.61 7.78
C ILE A 184 -2.76 3.23 7.77
N GLN A 185 -2.38 2.22 7.00
CA GLN A 185 -0.98 1.81 6.89
C GLN A 185 -0.07 2.90 6.33
N GLN A 186 -0.49 3.57 5.26
CA GLN A 186 0.30 4.62 4.64
C GLN A 186 0.42 5.81 5.58
N LEU A 187 -0.68 6.25 6.17
CA LEU A 187 -0.69 7.36 7.12
C LEU A 187 0.19 7.07 8.34
N TYR A 188 0.10 5.85 8.89
CA TYR A 188 0.96 5.41 9.99
C TYR A 188 2.45 5.53 9.62
N ARG A 189 2.86 5.06 8.45
CA ARG A 189 4.26 5.11 8.00
C ARG A 189 4.77 6.53 7.76
N GLU A 190 3.92 7.39 7.19
CA GLU A 190 4.28 8.80 7.03
C GLU A 190 4.40 9.49 8.38
N ILE A 191 3.51 9.21 9.34
CA ILE A 191 3.60 9.72 10.72
C ILE A 191 4.87 9.24 11.42
N LEU A 192 5.27 7.97 11.21
CA LEU A 192 6.55 7.48 11.74
C LEU A 192 7.74 8.22 11.13
N ALA A 193 7.70 8.53 9.83
CA ALA A 193 8.77 9.29 9.18
C ALA A 193 8.89 10.70 9.80
N VAL A 194 7.76 11.37 10.03
CA VAL A 194 7.71 12.66 10.74
C VAL A 194 8.29 12.53 12.15
N ALA A 195 7.90 11.49 12.90
CA ALA A 195 8.42 11.27 14.24
C ALA A 195 9.94 11.03 14.24
N ASP A 196 10.47 10.31 13.26
CA ASP A 196 11.92 10.07 13.13
C ASP A 196 12.68 11.35 12.80
N GLU A 197 12.14 12.22 11.95
CA GLU A 197 12.70 13.54 11.65
C GLU A 197 12.66 14.49 12.84
N GLU A 198 11.68 14.32 13.74
CA GLU A 198 11.54 15.08 15.00
C GLU A 198 12.33 14.47 16.19
N GLY A 199 13.28 13.57 15.93
CA GLY A 199 14.11 12.94 16.95
C GLY A 199 13.48 11.71 17.61
N GLY A 200 12.61 11.02 16.90
CA GLY A 200 12.03 9.74 17.30
C GLY A 200 10.67 9.83 17.96
N LYS A 201 10.07 11.02 18.07
CA LYS A 201 8.80 11.24 18.77
C LYS A 201 8.09 12.48 18.24
N LEU A 202 6.80 12.36 17.95
CA LEU A 202 5.97 13.49 17.53
C LEU A 202 5.94 14.62 18.58
N LYS A 203 5.91 15.86 18.14
CA LYS A 203 5.70 17.03 19.03
C LYS A 203 4.30 17.01 19.62
N ASN A 204 3.30 16.75 18.80
CA ASN A 204 1.90 16.64 19.20
C ASN A 204 1.48 15.18 19.28
N ARG A 205 0.43 14.90 20.08
CA ARG A 205 -0.17 13.58 20.15
C ARG A 205 -1.03 13.36 18.89
N CYS A 206 -0.84 12.24 18.23
CA CYS A 206 -1.71 11.75 17.17
C CYS A 206 -2.56 10.60 17.72
N ILE A 207 -3.85 10.55 17.37
CA ILE A 207 -4.77 9.52 17.85
C ILE A 207 -5.53 8.95 16.65
N PHE A 208 -5.55 7.63 16.53
CA PHE A 208 -6.39 6.90 15.59
C PHE A 208 -7.56 6.27 16.36
N PHE A 209 -8.75 6.78 16.14
CA PHE A 209 -9.98 6.13 16.58
C PHE A 209 -10.43 5.18 15.48
N CYS A 210 -10.28 3.89 15.71
CA CYS A 210 -10.62 2.85 14.75
C CYS A 210 -11.95 2.20 15.17
N ASP A 211 -13.04 2.83 14.76
CA ASP A 211 -14.37 2.25 14.95
C ASP A 211 -14.53 1.00 14.07
N GLU A 212 -15.29 0.04 14.54
CA GLU A 212 -15.48 -1.27 13.88
C GLU A 212 -14.16 -1.98 13.51
N PHE A 213 -13.09 -1.79 14.33
CA PHE A 213 -11.76 -2.33 14.05
C PHE A 213 -11.77 -3.85 13.82
N GLY A 214 -12.67 -4.57 14.48
CA GLY A 214 -12.82 -6.01 14.33
C GLY A 214 -13.40 -6.46 12.99
N THR A 215 -14.08 -5.58 12.26
CA THR A 215 -14.70 -5.87 10.94
C THR A 215 -13.88 -5.34 9.77
N LEU A 216 -12.92 -4.44 10.02
CA LEU A 216 -12.01 -3.96 9.00
C LEU A 216 -11.20 -5.11 8.41
N PRO A 217 -10.87 -5.08 7.11
CA PRO A 217 -9.88 -5.99 6.55
C PRO A 217 -8.57 -5.90 7.32
N LYS A 218 -7.89 -7.03 7.44
CA LYS A 218 -6.62 -7.13 8.16
C LYS A 218 -5.67 -6.00 7.73
N ILE A 219 -5.25 -5.19 8.70
CA ILE A 219 -4.18 -4.21 8.53
C ILE A 219 -2.87 -4.98 8.63
N GLN A 220 -2.09 -5.01 7.56
CA GLN A 220 -0.77 -5.63 7.59
C GLN A 220 0.10 -4.92 8.63
N ASP A 221 0.90 -5.68 9.36
CA ASP A 221 1.77 -5.18 10.43
C ASP A 221 1.02 -4.54 11.63
N ALA A 222 -0.29 -4.82 11.82
CA ALA A 222 -1.06 -4.25 12.94
C ALA A 222 -0.39 -4.50 14.29
N GLU A 223 0.11 -5.69 14.54
CA GLU A 223 0.82 -6.07 15.76
C GLU A 223 2.02 -5.13 16.02
N MET A 224 2.80 -4.84 14.98
CA MET A 224 3.92 -3.89 15.06
C MET A 224 3.41 -2.46 15.28
N ILE A 225 2.30 -2.08 14.64
CA ILE A 225 1.68 -0.77 14.80
C ILE A 225 1.30 -0.55 16.27
N PHE A 226 0.60 -1.49 16.89
CA PHE A 226 0.21 -1.40 18.30
C PHE A 226 1.42 -1.38 19.25
N SER A 227 2.42 -2.22 19.00
CA SER A 227 3.61 -2.32 19.85
C SER A 227 4.49 -1.07 19.79
N ALA A 228 4.67 -0.45 18.62
CA ALA A 228 5.62 0.65 18.40
C ALA A 228 5.02 2.05 18.61
N SER A 229 3.71 2.22 18.45
CA SER A 229 3.04 3.53 18.36
C SER A 229 3.22 4.38 19.62
N ARG A 230 3.15 3.75 20.79
CA ARG A 230 3.24 4.45 22.09
C ARG A 230 4.52 5.28 22.23
N SER A 231 5.67 4.73 21.85
CA SER A 231 6.96 5.43 21.96
C SER A 231 7.02 6.66 21.07
N ARG A 232 6.22 6.71 20.01
CA ARG A 232 6.16 7.79 19.01
C ARG A 232 5.12 8.86 19.30
N ARG A 233 4.39 8.80 20.40
CA ARG A 233 3.19 9.61 20.73
C ARG A 233 2.02 9.40 19.76
N LEU A 234 1.96 8.27 19.09
CA LEU A 234 0.80 7.82 18.35
C LEU A 234 -0.02 6.88 19.25
N GLN A 235 -1.28 7.17 19.42
CA GLN A 235 -2.21 6.38 20.20
C GLN A 235 -3.24 5.74 19.26
N ILE A 236 -3.53 4.47 19.47
CA ILE A 236 -4.54 3.75 18.71
C ILE A 236 -5.63 3.30 19.68
N VAL A 237 -6.87 3.59 19.30
CA VAL A 237 -8.08 3.26 20.07
C VAL A 237 -8.94 2.34 19.21
N PRO A 238 -8.73 1.02 19.29
CA PRO A 238 -9.58 0.07 18.57
C PRO A 238 -10.94 -0.06 19.30
N ILE A 239 -12.01 0.00 18.55
CA ILE A 239 -13.38 -0.24 19.05
C ILE A 239 -13.85 -1.53 18.37
N ILE A 240 -14.23 -2.51 19.18
CA ILE A 240 -14.60 -3.86 18.73
C ILE A 240 -15.88 -4.31 19.43
N GLN A 241 -16.63 -5.17 18.82
CA GLN A 241 -17.81 -5.77 19.42
C GLN A 241 -17.46 -7.04 20.23
N SER A 242 -16.42 -7.75 19.81
CA SER A 242 -15.93 -8.94 20.52
C SER A 242 -14.47 -9.24 20.22
N PHE A 243 -13.79 -9.91 21.13
CA PHE A 243 -12.42 -10.40 20.92
C PHE A 243 -12.32 -11.44 19.80
N SER A 244 -13.38 -12.23 19.58
CA SER A 244 -13.42 -13.20 18.49
C SER A 244 -13.30 -12.58 17.09
N GLN A 245 -13.64 -11.29 16.93
CA GLN A 245 -13.40 -10.57 15.69
C GLN A 245 -11.90 -10.32 15.45
N LEU A 246 -11.15 -10.03 16.53
CA LEU A 246 -9.69 -9.89 16.44
C LEU A 246 -9.02 -11.24 16.13
N ASP A 247 -9.43 -12.30 16.83
CA ASP A 247 -8.92 -13.66 16.57
C ASP A 247 -9.15 -14.07 15.11
N LYS A 248 -10.34 -13.83 14.59
CA LYS A 248 -10.66 -14.11 13.19
C LYS A 248 -9.73 -13.38 12.20
N ASN A 249 -9.41 -12.11 12.47
CA ASN A 249 -8.64 -11.28 11.54
C ASN A 249 -7.12 -11.41 11.71
N TYR A 250 -6.65 -11.56 12.95
CA TYR A 250 -5.22 -11.52 13.28
C TYR A 250 -4.68 -12.83 13.82
N GLY A 251 -5.55 -13.82 14.07
CA GLY A 251 -5.23 -15.04 14.78
C GLY A 251 -5.09 -14.77 16.28
N LYS A 252 -5.07 -15.85 17.07
CA LYS A 252 -5.02 -15.76 18.53
C LYS A 252 -3.80 -15.01 19.05
N GLU A 253 -2.63 -15.26 18.46
CA GLU A 253 -1.39 -14.58 18.82
C GLU A 253 -1.46 -13.08 18.53
N GLY A 254 -1.99 -12.70 17.36
CA GLY A 254 -2.16 -11.29 16.98
C GLY A 254 -3.22 -10.59 17.86
N GLU A 255 -4.31 -11.27 18.23
CA GLU A 255 -5.28 -10.77 19.22
C GLU A 255 -4.60 -10.45 20.55
N GLU A 256 -3.86 -11.42 21.11
CA GLU A 256 -3.13 -11.25 22.37
C GLU A 256 -2.17 -10.04 22.30
N ILE A 257 -1.38 -9.92 21.24
CA ILE A 257 -0.45 -8.79 21.05
C ILE A 257 -1.20 -7.44 21.02
N ILE A 258 -2.32 -7.36 20.31
CA ILE A 258 -3.11 -6.11 20.22
C ILE A 258 -3.67 -5.75 21.59
N VAL A 259 -4.25 -6.71 22.31
CA VAL A 259 -4.86 -6.51 23.62
C VAL A 259 -3.81 -6.12 24.67
N ASP A 260 -2.68 -6.81 24.72
CA ASP A 260 -1.59 -6.56 25.68
C ASP A 260 -0.95 -5.18 25.50
N ASN A 261 -0.97 -4.64 24.28
CA ASN A 261 -0.51 -3.28 24.00
C ASN A 261 -1.58 -2.21 24.27
N THR A 262 -2.80 -2.60 24.66
CA THR A 262 -3.90 -1.69 25.02
C THR A 262 -3.91 -1.49 26.53
N GLN A 263 -3.50 -0.30 27.00
CA GLN A 263 -3.34 -0.01 28.44
C GLN A 263 -4.65 0.11 29.23
N LEU A 264 -5.73 0.45 28.53
CA LEU A 264 -7.05 0.65 29.12
C LEU A 264 -8.08 -0.06 28.23
N THR A 265 -8.81 -0.99 28.84
CA THR A 265 -9.94 -1.64 28.19
C THR A 265 -11.23 -1.17 28.85
N ILE A 266 -12.18 -0.67 28.06
CA ILE A 266 -13.47 -0.19 28.53
C ILE A 266 -14.53 -1.13 27.97
N PHE A 267 -15.30 -1.75 28.85
CA PHE A 267 -16.46 -2.57 28.47
C PHE A 267 -17.74 -1.73 28.52
N GLY A 268 -18.39 -1.56 27.37
CA GLY A 268 -19.63 -0.78 27.22
C GLY A 268 -20.90 -1.49 27.70
N GLY A 269 -20.78 -2.76 28.09
CA GLY A 269 -21.90 -3.63 28.50
C GLY A 269 -21.89 -4.95 27.73
N PHE A 270 -22.71 -5.88 28.17
CA PHE A 270 -22.97 -7.14 27.47
C PHE A 270 -24.39 -7.12 26.95
N ALA A 271 -24.64 -7.62 25.74
CA ALA A 271 -25.97 -7.82 25.18
C ALA A 271 -26.63 -9.03 25.83
#